data_ada5cf30e54ad48361a04c52e640efd1
#
_entry.id   ada5cf30e54ad48361a04c52e640efd1
#
_cell.length_a   1.000
_cell.length_b   1.000
_cell.length_c   1.000
_cell.angle_alpha   90.00
_cell.angle_beta   90.00
_cell.angle_gamma   90.00
#
_symmetry.space_group_name_H-M   'P 1'
#
loop_
_entity.id
_entity.type
_entity.pdbx_description
1 polymer ?
#
loop_
_entity_poly.entity_id
_entity_poly.type
_entity_poly.pdbx_seq_one_letter_code
_entity_poly.pdbx_strand_id
1 'polypeptide(L)'
;MSTFHAVVWMDHAEAHVLMFDREHVQGERVHSRSKHSRTEKHPDNKVFYSEIVQALKGSHEVLLTGAGTARTEFKTWCDSHAKACAHTIVQNIPSDHPSDPQLIALARKYFVKFDKMAGDPSLL
;
A
#
# COMPACT_ATOMS: atom_id res chain seq x y z
N MET A 1 14.11 -15.83 -7.89
CA MET A 1 13.68 -14.47 -7.66
C MET A 1 12.52 -14.44 -6.70
N SER A 2 12.69 -13.76 -5.59
CA SER A 2 11.59 -13.65 -4.64
C SER A 2 10.56 -12.67 -5.17
N THR A 3 9.30 -13.06 -5.07
CA THR A 3 8.19 -12.20 -5.40
C THR A 3 7.74 -11.53 -4.12
N PHE A 4 7.88 -10.22 -4.06
CA PHE A 4 7.44 -9.48 -2.89
C PHE A 4 5.99 -9.08 -3.02
N HIS A 5 5.26 -9.32 -1.96
CA HIS A 5 3.94 -8.75 -1.76
C HIS A 5 4.09 -7.55 -0.84
N ALA A 6 3.14 -6.65 -0.91
CA ALA A 6 3.14 -5.51 0.00
C ALA A 6 1.74 -5.21 0.49
N VAL A 7 1.67 -4.64 1.67
CA VAL A 7 0.44 -4.03 2.17
C VAL A 7 0.77 -2.60 2.57
N VAL A 8 -0.09 -1.68 2.17
CA VAL A 8 0.00 -0.29 2.57
C VAL A 8 -1.22 0.04 3.39
N TRP A 9 -1.00 0.49 4.62
CA TRP A 9 -2.04 1.15 5.40
C TRP A 9 -1.76 2.63 5.36
N MET A 10 -2.77 3.44 5.02
CA MET A 10 -2.55 4.88 4.96
C MET A 10 -3.75 5.69 5.39
N ASP A 11 -3.47 6.89 5.86
CA ASP A 11 -4.43 7.96 6.01
C ASP A 11 -3.83 9.21 5.36
N HIS A 12 -4.38 10.40 5.66
CA HIS A 12 -3.88 11.64 5.07
C HIS A 12 -2.56 12.11 5.68
N ALA A 13 -2.14 11.53 6.80
CA ALA A 13 -0.96 11.95 7.54
C ALA A 13 0.24 11.03 7.35
N GLU A 14 0.00 9.75 7.18
CA GLU A 14 1.08 8.78 7.12
C GLU A 14 0.69 7.52 6.36
N ALA A 15 1.70 6.78 5.95
CA ALA A 15 1.51 5.47 5.34
C ALA A 15 2.51 4.49 5.95
N HIS A 16 2.04 3.29 6.24
CA HIS A 16 2.89 2.17 6.64
C HIS A 16 3.00 1.24 5.45
N VAL A 17 4.19 1.12 4.90
CA VAL A 17 4.46 0.26 3.75
C VAL A 17 5.20 -0.96 4.24
N LEU A 18 4.57 -2.12 4.14
CA LEU A 18 5.15 -3.38 4.60
C LEU A 18 5.31 -4.30 3.40
N MET A 19 6.55 -4.61 3.05
CA MET A 19 6.87 -5.55 1.98
C MET A 19 7.30 -6.86 2.62
N PHE A 20 6.82 -7.96 2.08
CA PHE A 20 7.09 -9.25 2.70
C PHE A 20 7.13 -10.37 1.66
N ASP A 21 7.87 -11.40 2.00
CA ASP A 21 7.81 -12.69 1.33
C ASP A 21 7.49 -13.73 2.40
N ARG A 22 7.78 -15.00 2.12
CA ARG A 22 7.48 -16.08 3.08
C ARG A 22 8.23 -15.94 4.40
N GLU A 23 9.43 -15.38 4.36
CA GLU A 23 10.34 -15.40 5.50
C GLU A 23 10.71 -14.04 6.03
N HIS A 24 10.57 -13.00 5.20
CA HIS A 24 11.07 -11.68 5.53
C HIS A 24 9.97 -10.63 5.49
N VAL A 25 10.10 -9.65 6.36
CA VAL A 25 9.23 -8.46 6.36
C VAL A 25 10.12 -7.24 6.42
N GLN A 26 9.83 -6.28 5.54
CA GLN A 26 10.52 -5.01 5.49
C GLN A 26 9.48 -3.92 5.65
N GLY A 27 9.65 -3.03 6.61
CA GLY A 27 8.68 -1.97 6.87
C GLY A 27 9.29 -0.59 6.67
N GLU A 28 8.48 0.32 6.17
CA GLU A 28 8.87 1.71 6.02
C GLU A 28 7.66 2.59 6.32
N ARG A 29 7.89 3.69 7.03
CA ARG A 29 6.84 4.65 7.31
C ARG A 29 7.11 5.92 6.51
N VAL A 30 6.08 6.39 5.83
CA VAL A 30 6.13 7.62 5.05
C VAL A 30 5.17 8.60 5.70
N HIS A 31 5.65 9.80 5.96
CA HIS A 31 4.82 10.83 6.58
C HIS A 31 4.56 11.96 5.60
N SER A 32 3.32 12.43 5.60
CA SER A 32 2.98 13.63 4.85
C SER A 32 3.68 14.82 5.49
N ARG A 33 4.31 15.64 4.66
CA ARG A 33 5.02 16.83 5.13
C ARG A 33 4.16 18.09 5.10
N SER A 34 2.93 17.94 4.68
CA SER A 34 2.01 19.06 4.63
C SER A 34 1.50 19.39 6.01
N LYS A 35 2.16 20.33 6.66
CA LYS A 35 1.80 20.75 8.02
C LYS A 35 0.65 21.74 8.05
N HIS A 36 0.25 22.25 6.90
CA HIS A 36 -0.72 23.33 6.80
C HIS A 36 -2.02 22.93 6.17
N SER A 37 -2.30 21.65 6.24
CA SER A 37 -3.46 21.07 5.60
C SER A 37 -4.80 21.64 6.05
N ARG A 38 -4.83 22.33 7.17
CA ARG A 38 -6.08 22.92 7.66
C ARG A 38 -6.61 24.03 6.78
N THR A 39 -5.72 24.79 6.18
CA THR A 39 -6.09 25.94 5.39
C THR A 39 -6.01 25.69 3.91
N GLU A 40 -5.38 24.63 3.50
CA GLU A 40 -5.24 24.28 2.11
C GLU A 40 -6.22 23.18 1.77
N LYS A 41 -7.11 23.49 0.85
CA LYS A 41 -8.10 22.51 0.39
C LYS A 41 -7.46 21.37 -0.37
N HIS A 42 -6.31 21.62 -0.98
CA HIS A 42 -5.61 20.63 -1.79
C HIS A 42 -4.13 20.66 -1.45
N PRO A 43 -3.76 20.12 -0.27
CA PRO A 43 -2.35 20.04 0.06
C PRO A 43 -1.63 19.29 -1.04
N ASP A 44 -0.42 19.71 -1.32
CA ASP A 44 0.38 19.05 -2.33
C ASP A 44 0.84 17.69 -1.80
N ASN A 45 0.06 16.67 -2.06
CA ASN A 45 0.36 15.31 -1.63
C ASN A 45 1.33 14.60 -2.58
N LYS A 46 1.79 15.29 -3.60
CA LYS A 46 2.67 14.73 -4.61
C LYS A 46 3.91 14.09 -4.01
N VAL A 47 4.56 14.79 -3.08
CA VAL A 47 5.77 14.27 -2.44
C VAL A 47 5.43 13.03 -1.61
N PHE A 48 4.37 13.11 -0.82
CA PHE A 48 3.91 12.00 0.00
C PHE A 48 3.61 10.77 -0.84
N TYR A 49 2.82 10.93 -1.89
CA TYR A 49 2.47 9.83 -2.77
C TYR A 49 3.68 9.28 -3.51
N SER A 50 4.58 10.15 -3.96
CA SER A 50 5.81 9.72 -4.64
C SER A 50 6.70 8.89 -3.73
N GLU A 51 6.78 9.24 -2.45
CA GLU A 51 7.56 8.49 -1.48
C GLU A 51 6.96 7.10 -1.23
N ILE A 52 5.61 7.01 -1.21
CA ILE A 52 4.95 5.71 -1.08
C ILE A 52 5.26 4.84 -2.30
N VAL A 53 5.15 5.39 -3.49
CA VAL A 53 5.47 4.67 -4.72
C VAL A 53 6.91 4.18 -4.70
N GLN A 54 7.83 5.03 -4.25
CA GLN A 54 9.24 4.68 -4.16
C GLN A 54 9.45 3.52 -3.18
N ALA A 55 8.75 3.56 -2.04
CA ALA A 55 8.84 2.50 -1.05
C ALA A 55 8.28 1.17 -1.57
N LEU A 56 7.37 1.23 -2.51
CA LEU A 56 6.75 0.02 -3.09
C LEU A 56 7.53 -0.59 -4.24
N LYS A 57 8.64 0.01 -4.64
CA LYS A 57 9.44 -0.53 -5.73
C LYS A 57 9.89 -1.96 -5.43
N GLY A 58 9.69 -2.84 -6.40
CA GLY A 58 10.01 -4.24 -6.25
C GLY A 58 8.83 -5.10 -5.84
N SER A 59 7.71 -4.48 -5.46
CA SER A 59 6.50 -5.21 -5.13
C SER A 59 5.77 -5.61 -6.40
N HIS A 60 5.25 -6.83 -6.42
CA HIS A 60 4.49 -7.34 -7.56
C HIS A 60 2.99 -7.25 -7.35
N GLU A 61 2.56 -7.38 -6.10
CA GLU A 61 1.15 -7.30 -5.72
C GLU A 61 1.04 -6.50 -4.44
N VAL A 62 0.14 -5.53 -4.43
CA VAL A 62 -0.02 -4.60 -3.31
C VAL A 62 -1.47 -4.61 -2.85
N LEU A 63 -1.66 -4.81 -1.56
CA LEU A 63 -2.95 -4.61 -0.91
C LEU A 63 -2.95 -3.20 -0.32
N LEU A 64 -3.86 -2.37 -0.78
CA LEU A 64 -3.99 -1.00 -0.29
C LEU A 64 -5.15 -0.94 0.69
N THR A 65 -4.89 -0.42 1.88
CA THR A 65 -5.91 -0.34 2.91
C THR A 65 -5.73 0.95 3.74
N GLY A 66 -6.68 1.24 4.58
CA GLY A 66 -6.62 2.40 5.45
C GLY A 66 -7.98 2.93 5.82
N ALA A 67 -7.96 3.99 6.62
CA ALA A 67 -9.16 4.68 7.05
C ALA A 67 -9.45 5.85 6.13
N GLY A 68 -10.73 6.19 5.98
CA GLY A 68 -11.14 7.35 5.20
C GLY A 68 -10.88 7.22 3.71
N THR A 69 -10.65 8.34 3.07
CA THR A 69 -10.55 8.43 1.61
C THR A 69 -9.12 8.52 1.08
N ALA A 70 -8.13 8.61 1.97
CA ALA A 70 -6.75 8.82 1.55
C ALA A 70 -6.26 7.75 0.59
N ARG A 71 -6.56 6.48 0.88
CA ARG A 71 -6.15 5.37 0.02
C ARG A 71 -6.76 5.48 -1.38
N THR A 72 -8.01 5.89 -1.47
CA THR A 72 -8.68 6.06 -2.76
C THR A 72 -8.06 7.21 -3.56
N GLU A 73 -7.76 8.30 -2.87
CA GLU A 73 -7.10 9.45 -3.50
C GLU A 73 -5.70 9.09 -3.98
N PHE A 74 -4.97 8.31 -3.20
CA PHE A 74 -3.65 7.81 -3.62
C PHE A 74 -3.76 6.93 -4.86
N LYS A 75 -4.71 6.00 -4.87
CA LYS A 75 -4.91 5.12 -6.03
C LYS A 75 -5.23 5.94 -7.29
N THR A 76 -6.09 6.92 -7.16
CA THR A 76 -6.47 7.80 -8.27
C THR A 76 -5.23 8.56 -8.79
N TRP A 77 -4.43 9.07 -7.88
CA TRP A 77 -3.19 9.76 -8.26
C TRP A 77 -2.24 8.81 -9.00
N CYS A 78 -2.10 7.57 -8.52
CA CYS A 78 -1.26 6.58 -9.18
C CYS A 78 -1.75 6.25 -10.57
N ASP A 79 -3.05 6.18 -10.78
CA ASP A 79 -3.61 5.90 -12.10
C ASP A 79 -3.17 6.94 -13.14
N SER A 80 -2.93 8.17 -12.70
CA SER A 80 -2.52 9.26 -13.60
C SER A 80 -1.01 9.48 -13.65
N HIS A 81 -0.31 9.26 -12.54
CA HIS A 81 1.10 9.68 -12.41
C HIS A 81 2.07 8.53 -12.17
N ALA A 82 1.59 7.37 -11.79
CA ALA A 82 2.44 6.22 -11.49
C ALA A 82 1.75 4.93 -11.93
N LYS A 83 1.50 4.82 -13.20
CA LYS A 83 0.71 3.71 -13.76
C LYS A 83 1.30 2.35 -13.45
N ALA A 84 2.62 2.23 -13.45
CA ALA A 84 3.26 0.95 -13.11
C ALA A 84 2.93 0.54 -11.69
N CYS A 85 2.94 1.48 -10.75
CA CYS A 85 2.55 1.20 -9.38
C CYS A 85 1.07 0.87 -9.29
N ALA A 86 0.23 1.64 -9.99
CA ALA A 86 -1.21 1.40 -10.00
C ALA A 86 -1.56 -0.02 -10.43
N HIS A 87 -0.83 -0.56 -11.39
CA HIS A 87 -1.05 -1.92 -11.87
C HIS A 87 -0.73 -2.98 -10.83
N THR A 88 0.12 -2.68 -9.85
CA THR A 88 0.44 -3.64 -8.78
C THR A 88 -0.60 -3.67 -7.69
N ILE A 89 -1.43 -2.62 -7.59
CA ILE A 89 -2.46 -2.54 -6.55
C ILE A 89 -3.63 -3.43 -6.95
N VAL A 90 -3.72 -4.59 -6.29
CA VAL A 90 -4.71 -5.60 -6.66
C VAL A 90 -6.01 -5.45 -5.90
N GLN A 91 -6.01 -4.72 -4.79
CA GLN A 91 -7.21 -4.48 -4.01
C GLN A 91 -7.06 -3.24 -3.13
N ASN A 92 -8.18 -2.61 -2.86
CA ASN A 92 -8.25 -1.40 -2.05
C ASN A 92 -9.41 -1.57 -1.07
N ILE A 93 -9.11 -1.85 0.20
CA ILE A 93 -10.13 -2.15 1.19
C ILE A 93 -10.00 -1.23 2.41
N PRO A 94 -11.13 -0.87 3.03
CA PRO A 94 -11.08 -0.05 4.24
C PRO A 94 -10.62 -0.88 5.43
N SER A 95 -9.93 -0.24 6.37
CA SER A 95 -9.59 -0.86 7.63
C SER A 95 -9.43 0.21 8.70
N ASP A 96 -9.60 -0.20 9.95
CA ASP A 96 -9.28 0.66 11.08
C ASP A 96 -7.75 0.82 11.14
N HIS A 97 -7.19 1.03 12.31
CA HIS A 97 -5.76 1.24 12.47
C HIS A 97 -5.11 0.00 13.11
N PRO A 98 -4.91 -1.07 12.34
CA PRO A 98 -4.28 -2.28 12.89
C PRO A 98 -2.78 -2.08 13.11
N SER A 99 -2.21 -2.92 13.96
CA SER A 99 -0.76 -2.94 14.15
C SER A 99 -0.08 -3.54 12.92
N ASP A 100 1.21 -3.32 12.79
CA ASP A 100 1.97 -3.90 11.67
C ASP A 100 1.85 -5.42 11.60
N PRO A 101 1.99 -6.18 12.71
CA PRO A 101 1.76 -7.63 12.65
C PRO A 101 0.37 -8.00 12.19
N GLN A 102 -0.64 -7.24 12.58
CA GLN A 102 -2.01 -7.49 12.14
C GLN A 102 -2.17 -7.21 10.64
N LEU A 103 -1.52 -6.17 10.14
CA LEU A 103 -1.52 -5.87 8.71
C LEU A 103 -0.87 -6.99 7.90
N ILE A 104 0.26 -7.50 8.37
CA ILE A 104 0.95 -8.60 7.70
C ILE A 104 0.07 -9.84 7.68
N ALA A 105 -0.56 -10.17 8.81
CA ALA A 105 -1.44 -11.33 8.88
C ALA A 105 -2.62 -11.21 7.91
N LEU A 106 -3.22 -10.02 7.86
CA LEU A 106 -4.33 -9.73 6.94
C LEU A 106 -3.88 -9.90 5.50
N ALA A 107 -2.73 -9.33 5.16
CA ALA A 107 -2.22 -9.36 3.80
C ALA A 107 -1.83 -10.78 3.38
N ARG A 108 -1.18 -11.54 4.22
CA ARG A 108 -0.81 -12.92 3.92
C ARG A 108 -2.05 -13.76 3.64
N LYS A 109 -3.07 -13.60 4.46
CA LYS A 109 -4.33 -14.30 4.28
C LYS A 109 -4.99 -13.91 2.96
N TYR A 110 -5.00 -12.61 2.66
CA TYR A 110 -5.58 -12.10 1.43
C TYR A 110 -4.85 -12.66 0.21
N PHE A 111 -3.54 -12.60 0.18
CA PHE A 111 -2.77 -13.00 -0.97
C PHE A 111 -2.81 -14.50 -1.23
N VAL A 112 -2.84 -15.31 -0.17
CA VAL A 112 -3.02 -16.76 -0.34
C VAL A 112 -4.32 -17.03 -1.09
N LYS A 113 -5.40 -16.37 -0.67
CA LYS A 113 -6.70 -16.55 -1.30
C LYS A 113 -6.71 -16.01 -2.73
N PHE A 114 -6.16 -14.81 -2.92
CA PHE A 114 -6.12 -14.16 -4.22
C PHE A 114 -5.34 -14.99 -5.24
N ASP A 115 -4.16 -15.45 -4.86
CA ASP A 115 -3.29 -16.18 -5.78
C ASP A 115 -3.83 -17.57 -6.08
N LYS A 116 -4.52 -18.18 -5.14
CA LYS A 116 -5.26 -19.42 -5.41
C LYS A 116 -6.33 -19.22 -6.46
N MET A 117 -7.08 -18.13 -6.35
CA MET A 117 -8.12 -17.81 -7.32
C MET A 117 -7.53 -17.52 -8.70
N ALA A 118 -6.34 -16.94 -8.73
CA ALA A 118 -5.63 -16.65 -9.97
C ALA A 118 -4.90 -17.87 -10.53
N GLY A 119 -4.88 -18.98 -9.79
CA GLY A 119 -4.21 -20.20 -10.25
C GLY A 119 -2.69 -20.16 -10.13
N ASP A 120 -2.16 -19.34 -9.22
CA ASP A 120 -0.73 -19.21 -9.04
C ASP A 120 -0.18 -20.36 -8.20
N PRO A 121 0.60 -21.29 -8.78
CA PRO A 121 1.12 -22.42 -8.03
C PRO A 121 2.23 -22.06 -7.07
N SER A 122 2.81 -20.88 -7.16
CA SER A 122 3.95 -20.51 -6.33
C SER A 122 3.58 -20.35 -4.85
N LEU A 123 2.31 -20.31 -4.53
CA LEU A 123 1.82 -20.15 -3.17
C LEU A 123 1.39 -21.44 -2.49
N LEU A 124 1.46 -22.50 -3.19
CA LEU A 124 1.06 -23.80 -2.64
C LEU A 124 2.18 -24.44 -1.83
#